data_4508d04a1cdb3b6cd69ab42e3fe9d986
#
_entry.id   4508d04a1cdb3b6cd69ab42e3fe9d986
#
_cell.length_a   1.000
_cell.length_b   1.000
_cell.length_c   1.000
_cell.angle_alpha   90.00
_cell.angle_beta   90.00
_cell.angle_gamma   90.00
#
_symmetry.space_group_name_H-M   'P 1'
#
loop_
_entity.id
_entity.type
_entity.pdbx_description
1 polymer ?
#
loop_
_entity_poly.entity_id
_entity_poly.type
_entity_poly.pdbx_seq_one_letter_code
_entity_poly.pdbx_strand_id
1 'polypeptide(L)'
;MAILKHIASKSSNYGAALEYLIFKHDELRKTPILDQNGNRIMRDEFYLDGLNCEPYSFDAACQQLNREYQKNKNKNEIKSHHYIISFDPRDSTENCLTGKRAQELGLEYAKANFPGHQTLVCTHMDGHNGSGNIHVHIVINSLRKSDVPQQPFMERPIDCKAGYKHHVTNEYLKHLQKSLMDLCRCEFLHQVDLLSPSRMGVTEAEYWAQRRLDEKKQEIEKEGFTPNPTKFQTQKQLIRDAVAAAREKAISYEDFQDILQEEKGVCSLERRIPTSGNCIG
;
A
#
# COMPACT_ATOMS: atom_id res chain seq x y z
N MET A 1 -10.92 -1.57 8.73
CA MET A 1 -9.72 -2.09 9.43
C MET A 1 -8.49 -1.34 8.96
N ALA A 2 -7.65 -0.89 9.89
CA ALA A 2 -6.45 -0.15 9.53
C ALA A 2 -5.42 -1.09 8.89
N ILE A 3 -4.80 -0.66 7.80
CA ILE A 3 -3.74 -1.38 7.08
C ILE A 3 -2.56 -0.47 6.80
N LEU A 4 -1.37 -1.05 6.69
CA LEU A 4 -0.14 -0.36 6.32
C LEU A 4 0.37 -0.91 4.99
N LYS A 5 0.58 -0.02 4.01
CA LYS A 5 1.23 -0.34 2.73
C LYS A 5 2.57 0.38 2.63
N HIS A 6 3.58 -0.27 2.04
CA HIS A 6 4.89 0.32 1.77
C HIS A 6 5.24 0.22 0.30
N ILE A 7 5.73 1.32 -0.27
CA ILE A 7 6.18 1.44 -1.66
C ILE A 7 7.57 2.08 -1.67
N ALA A 8 8.54 1.43 -2.28
CA ALA A 8 9.88 1.99 -2.49
C ALA A 8 9.97 2.60 -3.90
N SER A 9 10.46 3.83 -3.99
CA SER A 9 10.58 4.56 -5.26
C SER A 9 12.05 4.79 -5.64
N LYS A 10 12.36 4.53 -6.90
CA LYS A 10 13.66 4.83 -7.53
C LYS A 10 13.64 6.15 -8.30
N SER A 11 12.49 6.82 -8.38
CA SER A 11 12.35 8.11 -9.06
C SER A 11 13.15 9.19 -8.35
N SER A 12 13.86 10.01 -9.12
CA SER A 12 14.52 11.22 -8.64
C SER A 12 13.61 12.44 -8.66
N ASN A 13 12.40 12.32 -9.18
CA ASN A 13 11.38 13.35 -9.16
C ASN A 13 10.55 13.23 -7.86
N TYR A 14 11.01 13.89 -6.81
CA TYR A 14 10.29 13.95 -5.53
C TYR A 14 9.05 14.85 -5.62
N GLY A 15 9.03 15.80 -6.56
CA GLY A 15 7.87 16.65 -6.83
C GLY A 15 6.65 15.86 -7.29
N ALA A 16 6.85 14.78 -8.04
CA ALA A 16 5.76 13.88 -8.43
C ALA A 16 5.02 13.26 -7.23
N ALA A 17 5.71 13.05 -6.11
CA ALA A 17 5.06 12.58 -4.89
C ALA A 17 4.13 13.66 -4.32
N LEU A 18 4.59 14.91 -4.25
CA LEU A 18 3.76 16.05 -3.81
C LEU A 18 2.56 16.25 -4.74
N GLU A 19 2.79 16.22 -6.06
CA GLU A 19 1.71 16.34 -7.05
C GLU A 19 0.64 15.26 -6.89
N TYR A 20 1.06 14.01 -6.67
CA TYR A 20 0.14 12.91 -6.37
C TYR A 20 -0.69 13.16 -5.10
N LEU A 21 -0.11 13.80 -4.10
CA LEU A 21 -0.78 14.07 -2.83
C LEU A 21 -1.82 15.20 -2.95
N ILE A 22 -1.57 16.24 -3.76
CA ILE A 22 -2.45 17.42 -3.82
C ILE A 22 -3.44 17.42 -4.98
N PHE A 23 -3.17 16.69 -6.07
CA PHE A 23 -4.06 16.63 -7.23
C PHE A 23 -4.80 15.29 -7.31
N LYS A 24 -5.99 15.33 -7.93
CA LYS A 24 -6.78 14.12 -8.22
C LYS A 24 -6.09 13.26 -9.26
N HIS A 25 -6.05 11.96 -9.03
CA HIS A 25 -5.48 10.97 -9.95
C HIS A 25 -6.48 9.85 -10.24
N ASP A 26 -6.50 9.41 -11.49
CA ASP A 26 -7.10 8.13 -11.87
C ASP A 26 -6.12 7.02 -11.46
N GLU A 27 -6.45 6.29 -10.43
CA GLU A 27 -5.56 5.30 -9.85
C GLU A 27 -5.40 4.04 -10.71
N LEU A 28 -6.42 3.74 -11.52
CA LEU A 28 -6.38 2.61 -12.44
C LEU A 28 -5.45 2.90 -13.63
N ARG A 29 -5.55 4.11 -14.19
CA ARG A 29 -4.72 4.57 -15.32
C ARG A 29 -3.40 5.18 -14.86
N LYS A 30 -3.27 5.49 -13.57
CA LYS A 30 -2.11 6.18 -12.96
C LYS A 30 -1.80 7.52 -13.62
N THR A 31 -2.84 8.24 -14.02
CA THR A 31 -2.73 9.54 -14.67
C THR A 31 -3.44 10.62 -13.87
N PRO A 32 -2.97 11.88 -13.90
CA PRO A 32 -3.71 12.99 -13.28
C PRO A 32 -5.05 13.20 -13.98
N ILE A 33 -6.06 13.59 -13.20
CA ILE A 33 -7.36 14.01 -13.72
C ILE A 33 -7.26 15.49 -14.10
N LEU A 34 -7.70 15.81 -15.33
CA LEU A 34 -7.61 17.15 -15.89
C LEU A 34 -9.02 17.77 -16.03
N ASP A 35 -9.08 19.08 -15.90
CA ASP A 35 -10.27 19.88 -16.23
C ASP A 35 -10.45 20.06 -17.75
N GLN A 36 -11.51 20.77 -18.16
CA GLN A 36 -11.82 21.03 -19.55
C GLN A 36 -10.73 21.85 -20.29
N ASN A 37 -9.88 22.55 -19.54
CA ASN A 37 -8.77 23.36 -20.07
C ASN A 37 -7.43 22.61 -20.05
N GLY A 38 -7.41 21.34 -19.61
CA GLY A 38 -6.19 20.54 -19.50
C GLY A 38 -5.37 20.78 -18.22
N ASN A 39 -5.91 21.52 -17.24
CA ASN A 39 -5.24 21.74 -15.96
C ASN A 39 -5.55 20.59 -15.00
N ARG A 40 -4.60 20.28 -14.10
CA ARG A 40 -4.79 19.30 -13.04
C ARG A 40 -5.83 19.77 -12.03
N ILE A 41 -6.73 18.88 -11.63
CA ILE A 41 -7.76 19.19 -10.64
C ILE A 41 -7.20 18.92 -9.25
N MET A 42 -7.20 19.94 -8.39
CA MET A 42 -6.84 19.80 -6.99
C MET A 42 -7.86 18.94 -6.25
N ARG A 43 -7.44 18.21 -5.22
CA ARG A 43 -8.35 17.47 -4.33
C ARG A 43 -9.22 18.44 -3.55
N ASP A 44 -10.47 18.04 -3.31
CA ASP A 44 -11.45 18.91 -2.65
C ASP A 44 -11.10 19.10 -1.16
N GLU A 45 -10.59 18.04 -0.51
CA GLU A 45 -10.16 18.06 0.88
C GLU A 45 -8.92 17.20 1.08
N PHE A 46 -7.89 17.80 1.64
CA PHE A 46 -6.68 17.11 2.08
C PHE A 46 -5.97 17.93 3.17
N TYR A 47 -5.18 17.24 3.98
CA TYR A 47 -4.34 17.86 5.00
C TYR A 47 -2.89 17.54 4.67
N LEU A 48 -2.00 18.54 4.68
CA LEU A 48 -0.60 18.38 4.27
C LEU A 48 0.33 19.07 5.25
N ASP A 49 1.27 18.32 5.80
CA ASP A 49 2.34 18.81 6.66
C ASP A 49 3.70 18.23 6.27
N GLY A 50 4.78 18.94 6.65
CA GLY A 50 6.15 18.50 6.50
C GLY A 50 6.83 18.27 7.85
N LEU A 51 7.67 17.24 7.93
CA LEU A 51 8.60 17.06 9.03
C LEU A 51 10.03 17.22 8.51
N ASN A 52 10.81 18.06 9.17
CA ASN A 52 12.19 18.40 8.78
C ASN A 52 12.35 19.06 7.40
N CYS A 53 11.26 19.49 6.79
CA CYS A 53 11.21 20.24 5.53
C CYS A 53 9.87 20.96 5.39
N GLU A 54 9.84 22.01 4.54
CA GLU A 54 8.60 22.61 4.06
C GLU A 54 7.97 21.70 3.00
N PRO A 55 6.65 21.41 3.07
CA PRO A 55 5.98 20.49 2.15
C PRO A 55 6.19 20.85 0.68
N TYR A 56 5.97 22.10 0.31
CA TYR A 56 6.08 22.56 -1.08
C TYR A 56 7.53 22.66 -1.59
N SER A 57 8.51 22.59 -0.70
CA SER A 57 9.94 22.58 -1.02
C SER A 57 10.56 21.19 -0.87
N PHE A 58 9.76 20.13 -0.67
CA PHE A 58 10.23 18.77 -0.40
C PHE A 58 11.20 18.28 -1.48
N ASP A 59 10.87 18.47 -2.76
CA ASP A 59 11.74 18.06 -3.88
C ASP A 59 13.11 18.73 -3.81
N ALA A 60 13.15 20.04 -3.70
CA ALA A 60 14.39 20.80 -3.61
C ALA A 60 15.21 20.42 -2.39
N ALA A 61 14.57 20.24 -1.24
CA ALA A 61 15.21 19.84 0.00
C ALA A 61 15.79 18.42 -0.06
N CYS A 62 15.09 17.46 -0.69
CA CYS A 62 15.60 16.11 -0.90
C CYS A 62 16.79 16.10 -1.87
N GLN A 63 16.70 16.85 -2.97
CA GLN A 63 17.78 16.96 -3.96
C GLN A 63 19.02 17.63 -3.35
N GLN A 64 18.84 18.65 -2.51
CA GLN A 64 19.94 19.29 -1.79
C GLN A 64 20.67 18.30 -0.89
N LEU A 65 19.91 17.54 -0.07
CA LEU A 65 20.49 16.53 0.82
C LEU A 65 21.24 15.43 0.05
N ASN A 66 20.68 14.99 -1.08
CA ASN A 66 21.33 14.01 -1.94
C ASN A 66 22.68 14.51 -2.48
N ARG A 67 22.77 15.79 -2.85
CA ARG A 67 24.01 16.45 -3.31
C ARG A 67 25.01 16.58 -2.18
N GLU A 68 24.57 17.00 -0.99
CA GLU A 68 25.43 17.15 0.19
C GLU A 68 26.12 15.85 0.55
N TYR A 69 25.39 14.74 0.61
CA TYR A 69 25.93 13.43 0.96
C TYR A 69 26.42 12.61 -0.24
N GLN A 70 26.37 13.15 -1.45
CA GLN A 70 26.77 12.48 -2.70
C GLN A 70 26.08 11.11 -2.91
N LYS A 71 24.81 10.99 -2.49
CA LYS A 71 23.99 9.77 -2.56
C LYS A 71 22.87 9.89 -3.60
N ASN A 72 22.20 8.78 -3.84
CA ASN A 72 21.02 8.68 -4.74
C ASN A 72 21.31 9.07 -6.21
N LYS A 73 22.55 8.87 -6.67
CA LYS A 73 23.00 9.19 -8.04
C LYS A 73 22.56 8.13 -9.06
N ASN A 74 22.53 6.86 -8.67
CA ASN A 74 22.23 5.76 -9.58
C ASN A 74 20.73 5.57 -9.78
N LYS A 75 20.33 5.19 -11.00
CA LYS A 75 18.92 4.94 -11.35
C LYS A 75 18.29 3.79 -10.55
N ASN A 76 19.09 2.83 -10.13
CA ASN A 76 18.63 1.63 -9.42
C ASN A 76 18.49 1.82 -7.90
N GLU A 77 18.96 2.94 -7.37
CA GLU A 77 18.89 3.22 -5.94
C GLU A 77 17.46 3.65 -5.52
N ILE A 78 17.00 3.15 -4.38
CA ILE A 78 15.77 3.65 -3.75
C ILE A 78 16.06 5.06 -3.24
N LYS A 79 15.24 6.03 -3.64
CA LYS A 79 15.37 7.45 -3.35
C LYS A 79 14.34 7.96 -2.36
N SER A 80 13.17 7.36 -2.34
CA SER A 80 12.11 7.67 -1.38
C SER A 80 11.32 6.43 -1.01
N HIS A 81 10.66 6.49 0.14
CA HIS A 81 9.71 5.47 0.57
C HIS A 81 8.36 6.15 0.82
N HIS A 82 7.31 5.49 0.40
CA HIS A 82 5.94 5.93 0.60
C HIS A 82 5.20 4.88 1.42
N TYR A 83 4.77 5.28 2.60
CA TYR A 83 3.93 4.49 3.49
C TYR A 83 2.51 5.03 3.43
N ILE A 84 1.53 4.14 3.44
CA ILE A 84 0.13 4.52 3.40
C ILE A 84 -0.57 3.79 4.55
N ILE A 85 -1.15 4.56 5.46
CA ILE A 85 -2.04 4.07 6.51
C ILE A 85 -3.46 4.29 6.00
N SER A 86 -4.24 3.22 5.88
CA SER A 86 -5.65 3.30 5.49
C SER A 86 -6.49 2.83 6.66
N PHE A 87 -7.35 3.72 7.19
CA PHE A 87 -8.23 3.43 8.32
C PHE A 87 -9.50 2.69 7.87
N ASP A 88 -10.20 2.07 8.80
CA ASP A 88 -11.50 1.45 8.52
C ASP A 88 -12.53 2.54 8.18
N PRO A 89 -13.36 2.40 7.14
CA PRO A 89 -14.42 3.37 6.87
C PRO A 89 -15.38 3.59 8.06
N ARG A 90 -15.58 2.58 8.89
CA ARG A 90 -16.42 2.67 10.10
C ARG A 90 -15.84 3.61 11.15
N ASP A 91 -14.51 3.82 11.16
CA ASP A 91 -13.89 4.71 12.13
C ASP A 91 -14.40 6.15 12.03
N SER A 92 -14.82 6.59 10.84
CA SER A 92 -15.43 7.90 10.64
C SER A 92 -16.81 8.02 11.31
N THR A 93 -17.60 6.94 11.35
CA THR A 93 -18.98 6.94 11.87
C THR A 93 -19.06 6.45 13.32
N GLU A 94 -18.32 5.40 13.66
CA GLU A 94 -18.39 4.75 14.96
C GLU A 94 -17.42 5.36 15.98
N ASN A 95 -16.24 5.81 15.51
CA ASN A 95 -15.15 6.30 16.37
C ASN A 95 -14.86 7.81 16.16
N CYS A 96 -15.68 8.51 15.37
CA CYS A 96 -15.56 9.94 15.10
C CYS A 96 -14.19 10.36 14.53
N LEU A 97 -13.53 9.48 13.78
CA LEU A 97 -12.26 9.80 13.13
C LEU A 97 -12.48 10.85 12.04
N THR A 98 -11.90 12.02 12.20
CA THR A 98 -11.91 13.11 11.21
C THR A 98 -10.61 13.12 10.41
N GLY A 99 -10.59 13.77 9.24
CA GLY A 99 -9.38 13.97 8.45
C GLY A 99 -8.29 14.70 9.24
N LYS A 100 -8.67 15.70 10.04
CA LYS A 100 -7.73 16.42 10.91
C LYS A 100 -7.12 15.50 11.96
N ARG A 101 -7.93 14.67 12.66
CA ARG A 101 -7.37 13.72 13.65
C ARG A 101 -6.49 12.67 12.98
N ALA A 102 -6.87 12.17 11.81
CA ALA A 102 -6.04 11.24 11.04
C ALA A 102 -4.69 11.87 10.63
N GLN A 103 -4.67 13.16 10.27
CA GLN A 103 -3.43 13.90 10.00
C GLN A 103 -2.54 13.98 11.23
N GLU A 104 -3.10 14.31 12.39
CA GLU A 104 -2.37 14.34 13.66
C GLU A 104 -1.76 12.98 14.00
N LEU A 105 -2.54 11.90 13.87
CA LEU A 105 -2.08 10.51 14.06
C LEU A 105 -0.98 10.12 13.06
N GLY A 106 -1.13 10.54 11.80
CA GLY A 106 -0.10 10.35 10.78
C GLY A 106 1.21 11.05 11.11
N LEU A 107 1.14 12.27 11.64
CA LEU A 107 2.31 13.02 12.10
C LEU A 107 2.97 12.37 13.33
N GLU A 108 2.18 11.93 14.31
CA GLU A 108 2.66 11.20 15.47
C GLU A 108 3.37 9.91 15.05
N TYR A 109 2.74 9.14 14.18
CA TYR A 109 3.31 7.91 13.63
C TYR A 109 4.61 8.17 12.85
N ALA A 110 4.64 9.21 12.01
CA ALA A 110 5.83 9.56 11.24
C ALA A 110 7.00 10.02 12.13
N LYS A 111 6.73 10.82 13.16
CA LYS A 111 7.74 11.25 14.14
C LYS A 111 8.34 10.07 14.90
N ALA A 112 7.51 9.11 15.30
CA ALA A 112 7.95 7.94 16.06
C ALA A 112 8.78 6.97 15.21
N ASN A 113 8.37 6.73 13.96
CA ASN A 113 8.92 5.66 13.14
C ASN A 113 9.95 6.11 12.10
N PHE A 114 9.94 7.38 11.68
CA PHE A 114 10.86 7.94 10.69
C PHE A 114 11.65 9.16 11.21
N PRO A 115 12.21 9.09 12.43
CA PRO A 115 12.88 10.25 13.04
C PRO A 115 14.07 10.71 12.17
N GLY A 116 14.22 12.02 12.04
CA GLY A 116 15.33 12.64 11.31
C GLY A 116 15.23 12.60 9.78
N HIS A 117 14.21 11.97 9.19
CA HIS A 117 13.95 12.05 7.75
C HIS A 117 13.18 13.31 7.38
N GLN A 118 13.42 13.83 6.16
CA GLN A 118 12.52 14.77 5.51
C GLN A 118 11.27 13.99 5.11
N THR A 119 10.11 14.45 5.54
CA THR A 119 8.87 13.69 5.41
C THR A 119 7.72 14.59 4.99
N LEU A 120 6.90 14.14 4.05
CA LEU A 120 5.55 14.65 3.79
C LEU A 120 4.54 13.75 4.49
N VAL A 121 3.59 14.34 5.19
CA VAL A 121 2.42 13.63 5.73
C VAL A 121 1.19 14.29 5.13
N CYS A 122 0.38 13.51 4.42
CA CYS A 122 -0.82 14.00 3.77
C CYS A 122 -2.00 13.05 3.98
N THR A 123 -3.09 13.59 4.49
CA THR A 123 -4.33 12.84 4.68
C THR A 123 -5.32 13.14 3.58
N HIS A 124 -5.90 12.09 3.00
CA HIS A 124 -6.98 12.15 2.03
C HIS A 124 -8.28 11.60 2.63
N MET A 125 -9.40 12.22 2.23
CA MET A 125 -10.75 11.82 2.61
C MET A 125 -11.45 11.01 1.53
N ASP A 126 -10.91 11.01 0.31
CA ASP A 126 -11.46 10.38 -0.88
C ASP A 126 -10.91 8.94 -1.07
N GLY A 127 -11.23 8.04 -0.16
CA GLY A 127 -10.80 6.64 -0.27
C GLY A 127 -11.08 6.02 -1.63
N HIS A 128 -10.21 5.13 -2.09
CA HIS A 128 -10.34 4.40 -3.35
C HIS A 128 -11.76 3.89 -3.55
N ASN A 129 -12.32 4.10 -4.73
CA ASN A 129 -13.62 3.57 -5.16
C ASN A 129 -14.86 4.13 -4.42
N GLY A 130 -14.77 5.34 -3.89
CA GLY A 130 -15.88 5.90 -3.12
C GLY A 130 -16.15 5.16 -1.80
N SER A 131 -15.16 4.38 -1.32
CA SER A 131 -15.26 3.69 -0.02
C SER A 131 -15.27 4.66 1.16
N GLY A 132 -14.87 5.92 0.93
CA GLY A 132 -14.87 6.96 1.97
C GLY A 132 -13.89 6.72 3.11
N ASN A 133 -12.95 5.78 2.96
CA ASN A 133 -11.98 5.54 4.02
C ASN A 133 -10.89 6.62 4.02
N ILE A 134 -10.65 7.16 5.21
CA ILE A 134 -9.56 8.09 5.44
C ILE A 134 -8.24 7.36 5.31
N HIS A 135 -7.28 7.95 4.59
CA HIS A 135 -5.95 7.39 4.47
C HIS A 135 -4.86 8.45 4.56
N VAL A 136 -3.78 8.09 5.22
CA VAL A 136 -2.63 8.96 5.46
C VAL A 136 -1.46 8.47 4.64
N HIS A 137 -0.94 9.34 3.79
CA HIS A 137 0.28 9.14 3.03
C HIS A 137 1.46 9.73 3.80
N ILE A 138 2.52 8.94 3.96
CA ILE A 138 3.78 9.36 4.57
C ILE A 138 4.89 9.10 3.57
N VAL A 139 5.44 10.17 2.99
CA VAL A 139 6.52 10.07 2.00
C VAL A 139 7.81 10.57 2.63
N ILE A 140 8.83 9.72 2.71
CA ILE A 140 10.12 10.08 3.28
C ILE A 140 11.22 10.08 2.22
N ASN A 141 12.16 11.01 2.35
CA ASN A 141 13.45 10.89 1.67
C ASN A 141 14.18 9.64 2.17
N SER A 142 14.77 8.85 1.29
CA SER A 142 15.54 7.67 1.70
C SER A 142 16.74 8.03 2.57
N LEU A 143 17.30 9.23 2.45
CA LEU A 143 18.38 9.70 3.31
C LEU A 143 17.85 10.36 4.58
N ARG A 144 18.50 10.07 5.70
CA ARG A 144 18.26 10.76 6.95
C ARG A 144 18.93 12.13 6.92
N LYS A 145 18.20 13.19 7.29
CA LYS A 145 18.70 14.57 7.29
C LYS A 145 19.55 14.89 8.50
N SER A 146 19.18 14.38 9.67
CA SER A 146 19.85 14.69 10.94
C SER A 146 20.11 13.45 11.77
N ASP A 147 21.18 13.46 12.56
CA ASP A 147 21.42 12.44 13.58
C ASP A 147 20.26 12.39 14.57
N VAL A 148 19.92 11.19 14.99
CA VAL A 148 18.89 10.94 16.00
C VAL A 148 19.40 9.91 17.01
N PRO A 149 18.83 9.83 18.21
CA PRO A 149 19.11 8.72 19.12
C PRO A 149 18.76 7.39 18.48
N GLN A 150 19.65 6.39 18.66
CA GLN A 150 19.39 5.04 18.16
C GLN A 150 18.13 4.48 18.84
N GLN A 151 17.17 4.04 18.01
CA GLN A 151 15.93 3.44 18.47
C GLN A 151 16.06 1.90 18.48
N PRO A 152 15.28 1.18 19.29
CA PRO A 152 15.33 -0.28 19.37
C PRO A 152 15.08 -1.00 18.02
N PHE A 153 14.35 -0.37 17.10
CA PHE A 153 14.08 -0.90 15.78
C PHE A 153 15.16 -0.60 14.74
N MET A 154 16.20 0.17 15.10
CA MET A 154 17.36 0.44 14.25
C MET A 154 18.40 -0.66 14.47
N GLU A 155 18.50 -1.57 13.51
CA GLU A 155 19.32 -2.77 13.63
C GLU A 155 20.83 -2.46 13.62
N ARG A 156 21.24 -1.40 12.91
CA ARG A 156 22.64 -1.02 12.76
C ARG A 156 22.91 0.31 13.44
N PRO A 157 24.08 0.49 14.08
CA PRO A 157 24.47 1.78 14.69
C PRO A 157 24.44 2.96 13.70
N ILE A 158 24.64 2.66 12.40
CA ILE A 158 24.65 3.65 11.33
C ILE A 158 23.23 4.11 10.94
N ASP A 159 22.20 3.35 11.29
CA ASP A 159 20.81 3.66 10.91
C ASP A 159 20.27 4.92 11.61
N CYS A 160 20.92 5.40 12.69
CA CYS A 160 20.56 6.65 13.38
C CYS A 160 21.31 7.88 12.84
N LYS A 161 22.22 7.74 11.87
CA LYS A 161 23.11 8.82 11.41
C LYS A 161 22.60 9.53 10.17
N ALA A 162 22.87 10.84 10.10
CA ALA A 162 22.58 11.67 8.93
C ALA A 162 23.35 11.17 7.69
N GLY A 163 22.76 11.35 6.50
CA GLY A 163 23.35 10.90 5.23
C GLY A 163 23.27 9.40 4.96
N TYR A 164 22.74 8.61 5.91
CA TYR A 164 22.52 7.17 5.68
C TYR A 164 21.10 6.87 5.23
N LYS A 165 21.00 5.83 4.40
CA LYS A 165 19.73 5.42 3.81
C LYS A 165 18.85 4.74 4.84
N HIS A 166 17.56 5.00 4.71
CA HIS A 166 16.52 4.26 5.42
C HIS A 166 16.64 2.76 5.14
N HIS A 167 16.85 2.00 6.20
CA HIS A 167 17.06 0.56 6.14
C HIS A 167 15.73 -0.15 6.42
N VAL A 168 15.22 -0.86 5.42
CA VAL A 168 13.95 -1.58 5.51
C VAL A 168 14.24 -3.08 5.53
N THR A 169 13.94 -3.71 6.67
CA THR A 169 14.01 -5.16 6.88
C THR A 169 12.61 -5.70 7.19
N ASN A 170 12.46 -7.01 7.18
CA ASN A 170 11.21 -7.64 7.59
C ASN A 170 10.87 -7.33 9.06
N GLU A 171 11.87 -7.28 9.93
CA GLU A 171 11.68 -6.96 11.35
C GLU A 171 11.25 -5.49 11.53
N TYR A 172 11.84 -4.58 10.75
CA TYR A 172 11.41 -3.19 10.75
C TYR A 172 9.95 -3.04 10.24
N LEU A 173 9.57 -3.78 9.20
CA LEU A 173 8.18 -3.77 8.72
C LEU A 173 7.21 -4.32 9.78
N LYS A 174 7.57 -5.36 10.51
CA LYS A 174 6.77 -5.87 11.65
C LYS A 174 6.67 -4.83 12.77
N HIS A 175 7.79 -4.12 13.06
CA HIS A 175 7.76 -3.00 14.01
C HIS A 175 6.75 -1.92 13.58
N LEU A 176 6.77 -1.50 12.31
CA LEU A 176 5.83 -0.53 11.78
C LEU A 176 4.36 -1.00 11.90
N GLN A 177 4.10 -2.27 11.57
CA GLN A 177 2.78 -2.87 11.72
C GLN A 177 2.31 -2.87 13.18
N LYS A 178 3.21 -3.28 14.11
CA LYS A 178 2.91 -3.26 15.54
C LYS A 178 2.66 -1.84 16.04
N SER A 179 3.49 -0.88 15.64
CA SER A 179 3.34 0.55 15.99
C SER A 179 1.98 1.09 15.54
N LEU A 180 1.51 0.72 14.33
CA LEU A 180 0.18 1.09 13.85
C LEU A 180 -0.94 0.45 14.68
N MET A 181 -0.81 -0.85 14.99
CA MET A 181 -1.79 -1.55 15.82
C MET A 181 -1.89 -0.94 17.22
N ASP A 182 -0.77 -0.55 17.82
CA ASP A 182 -0.72 0.09 19.13
C ASP A 182 -1.36 1.48 19.08
N LEU A 183 -1.08 2.27 18.04
CA LEU A 183 -1.70 3.57 17.80
C LEU A 183 -3.22 3.43 17.65
N CYS A 184 -3.70 2.53 16.80
CA CYS A 184 -5.14 2.30 16.63
C CYS A 184 -5.82 1.83 17.93
N ARG A 185 -5.15 1.00 18.72
CA ARG A 185 -5.68 0.56 20.03
C ARG A 185 -5.82 1.72 21.00
N CYS A 186 -4.82 2.61 21.07
CA CYS A 186 -4.87 3.79 21.93
C CYS A 186 -5.99 4.76 21.56
N GLU A 187 -6.32 4.84 20.27
CA GLU A 187 -7.36 5.70 19.71
C GLU A 187 -8.73 5.02 19.58
N PHE A 188 -8.86 3.79 20.06
CA PHE A 188 -10.09 2.97 19.94
C PHE A 188 -10.56 2.75 18.50
N LEU A 189 -9.63 2.75 17.54
CA LEU A 189 -9.92 2.54 16.12
C LEU A 189 -9.97 1.04 15.77
N HIS A 190 -10.75 0.71 14.74
CA HIS A 190 -10.87 -0.66 14.24
C HIS A 190 -9.53 -1.18 13.71
N GLN A 191 -9.07 -2.26 14.28
CA GLN A 191 -7.79 -2.86 13.96
C GLN A 191 -7.91 -4.36 13.68
N VAL A 192 -7.04 -4.86 12.81
CA VAL A 192 -6.79 -6.29 12.60
C VAL A 192 -5.36 -6.64 13.01
N ASP A 193 -5.12 -7.93 13.24
CA ASP A 193 -3.76 -8.41 13.46
C ASP A 193 -2.98 -8.39 12.13
N LEU A 194 -2.10 -7.39 11.99
CA LEU A 194 -1.24 -7.22 10.82
C LEU A 194 -0.01 -8.16 10.84
N LEU A 195 0.27 -8.80 11.98
CA LEU A 195 1.43 -9.67 12.15
C LEU A 195 1.10 -11.11 11.81
N SER A 196 -0.16 -11.50 11.88
CA SER A 196 -0.61 -12.82 11.47
C SER A 196 -0.63 -12.96 9.95
N PRO A 197 -0.16 -14.07 9.39
CA PRO A 197 -0.21 -14.29 7.96
C PRO A 197 -1.65 -14.33 7.44
N SER A 198 -1.91 -13.65 6.34
CA SER A 198 -3.21 -13.71 5.67
C SER A 198 -3.52 -15.13 5.20
N ARG A 199 -4.69 -15.66 5.56
CA ARG A 199 -5.14 -16.98 5.12
C ARG A 199 -5.45 -17.04 3.62
N MET A 200 -5.82 -15.91 3.03
CA MET A 200 -6.16 -15.78 1.61
C MET A 200 -5.55 -14.48 1.05
N GLY A 201 -4.22 -14.46 0.88
CA GLY A 201 -3.51 -13.31 0.36
C GLY A 201 -3.83 -13.07 -1.12
N VAL A 202 -4.29 -11.85 -1.46
CA VAL A 202 -4.38 -11.36 -2.83
C VAL A 202 -3.19 -10.44 -3.05
N THR A 203 -2.37 -10.71 -4.06
CA THR A 203 -1.27 -9.80 -4.39
C THR A 203 -1.81 -8.51 -5.01
N GLU A 204 -1.04 -7.42 -4.92
CA GLU A 204 -1.43 -6.15 -5.53
C GLU A 204 -1.67 -6.29 -7.05
N ALA A 205 -0.84 -7.07 -7.73
CA ALA A 205 -1.00 -7.33 -9.16
C ALA A 205 -2.32 -8.03 -9.48
N GLU A 206 -2.72 -9.01 -8.66
CA GLU A 206 -4.01 -9.71 -8.79
C GLU A 206 -5.19 -8.79 -8.53
N TYR A 207 -5.10 -7.96 -7.48
CA TYR A 207 -6.12 -6.97 -7.16
C TYR A 207 -6.36 -6.03 -8.35
N TRP A 208 -5.30 -5.42 -8.89
CA TRP A 208 -5.43 -4.50 -10.02
C TRP A 208 -5.86 -5.21 -11.33
N ALA A 209 -5.48 -6.47 -11.52
CA ALA A 209 -5.95 -7.25 -12.65
C ALA A 209 -7.47 -7.46 -12.57
N GLN A 210 -8.00 -7.83 -11.40
CA GLN A 210 -9.44 -8.00 -11.20
C GLN A 210 -10.19 -6.68 -11.36
N ARG A 211 -9.68 -5.59 -10.78
CA ARG A 211 -10.29 -4.26 -10.91
C ARG A 211 -10.46 -3.80 -12.35
N ARG A 212 -9.47 -4.05 -13.21
CA ARG A 212 -9.58 -3.73 -14.64
C ARG A 212 -10.67 -4.57 -15.35
N LEU A 213 -10.88 -5.79 -14.91
CA LEU A 213 -11.96 -6.64 -15.44
C LEU A 213 -13.33 -6.17 -14.96
N ASP A 214 -13.43 -5.77 -13.68
CA ASP A 214 -14.67 -5.24 -13.09
C ASP A 214 -15.10 -3.94 -13.78
N GLU A 215 -14.16 -3.05 -14.10
CA GLU A 215 -14.45 -1.81 -14.83
C GLU A 215 -15.00 -2.09 -16.24
N LYS A 216 -14.35 -2.98 -16.99
CA LYS A 216 -14.85 -3.41 -18.31
C LYS A 216 -16.22 -4.05 -18.23
N LYS A 217 -16.48 -4.83 -17.18
CA LYS A 217 -17.78 -5.42 -16.93
C LYS A 217 -18.84 -4.34 -16.75
N GLN A 218 -18.55 -3.33 -15.92
CA GLN A 218 -19.46 -2.21 -15.69
C GLN A 218 -19.72 -1.36 -16.96
N GLU A 219 -18.72 -1.18 -17.82
CA GLU A 219 -18.88 -0.48 -19.09
C GLU A 219 -19.90 -1.23 -19.98
N ILE A 220 -19.77 -2.55 -20.11
CA ILE A 220 -20.68 -3.40 -20.90
C ILE A 220 -22.11 -3.39 -20.30
N GLU A 221 -22.23 -3.41 -18.98
CA GLU A 221 -23.53 -3.31 -18.28
C GLU A 221 -24.20 -1.95 -18.53
N LYS A 222 -23.44 -0.85 -18.56
CA LYS A 222 -23.95 0.49 -18.89
C LYS A 222 -24.45 0.59 -20.34
N GLU A 223 -23.86 -0.19 -21.26
CA GLU A 223 -24.32 -0.30 -22.65
C GLU A 223 -25.57 -1.20 -22.81
N GLY A 224 -26.10 -1.75 -21.71
CA GLY A 224 -27.33 -2.56 -21.69
C GLY A 224 -27.09 -4.04 -22.00
N PHE A 225 -25.85 -4.51 -22.03
CA PHE A 225 -25.53 -5.92 -22.23
C PHE A 225 -25.30 -6.65 -20.91
N THR A 226 -25.69 -7.93 -20.85
CA THR A 226 -25.39 -8.79 -19.69
C THR A 226 -24.07 -9.50 -19.92
N PRO A 227 -23.00 -9.15 -19.18
CA PRO A 227 -21.70 -9.77 -19.34
C PRO A 227 -21.67 -11.20 -18.79
N ASN A 228 -20.96 -12.10 -19.46
CA ASN A 228 -20.72 -13.43 -18.91
C ASN A 228 -19.78 -13.33 -17.69
N PRO A 229 -20.22 -13.72 -16.48
CA PRO A 229 -19.47 -13.52 -15.24
C PRO A 229 -18.05 -14.10 -15.28
N THR A 230 -17.86 -15.27 -15.87
CA THR A 230 -16.56 -15.97 -15.88
C THR A 230 -15.51 -15.30 -16.76
N LYS A 231 -15.92 -14.47 -17.73
CA LYS A 231 -15.00 -13.72 -18.60
C LYS A 231 -14.38 -12.51 -17.88
N PHE A 232 -14.97 -12.08 -16.79
CA PHE A 232 -14.55 -10.90 -16.02
C PHE A 232 -13.95 -11.25 -14.66
N GLN A 233 -13.49 -12.49 -14.50
CA GLN A 233 -12.73 -12.95 -13.35
C GLN A 233 -11.33 -13.39 -13.78
N THR A 234 -10.34 -13.12 -12.94
CA THR A 234 -9.00 -13.68 -13.14
C THR A 234 -8.99 -15.17 -12.86
N GLN A 235 -8.13 -15.94 -13.54
CA GLN A 235 -8.00 -17.38 -13.27
C GLN A 235 -7.76 -17.69 -11.80
N LYS A 236 -6.96 -16.87 -11.11
CA LYS A 236 -6.71 -17.04 -9.68
C LYS A 236 -7.95 -16.79 -8.84
N GLN A 237 -8.80 -15.83 -9.21
CA GLN A 237 -10.06 -15.60 -8.53
C GLN A 237 -11.01 -16.77 -8.71
N LEU A 238 -11.13 -17.29 -9.92
CA LEU A 238 -11.93 -18.48 -10.20
C LEU A 238 -11.48 -19.70 -9.35
N ILE A 239 -10.16 -19.90 -9.22
CA ILE A 239 -9.60 -20.97 -8.37
C ILE A 239 -9.94 -20.73 -6.90
N ARG A 240 -9.83 -19.50 -6.41
CA ARG A 240 -10.19 -19.17 -5.01
C ARG A 240 -11.66 -19.44 -4.72
N ASP A 241 -12.53 -19.04 -5.64
CA ASP A 241 -13.98 -19.22 -5.50
C ASP A 241 -14.33 -20.72 -5.52
N ALA A 242 -13.70 -21.51 -6.39
CA ALA A 242 -13.86 -22.95 -6.43
C ALA A 242 -13.36 -23.63 -5.15
N VAL A 243 -12.18 -23.24 -4.66
CA VAL A 243 -11.63 -23.75 -3.39
C VAL A 243 -12.52 -23.36 -2.19
N ALA A 244 -13.05 -22.13 -2.15
CA ALA A 244 -13.96 -21.70 -1.10
C ALA A 244 -15.26 -22.50 -1.11
N ALA A 245 -15.87 -22.65 -2.30
CA ALA A 245 -17.10 -23.44 -2.48
C ALA A 245 -16.93 -24.91 -2.13
N ALA A 246 -15.80 -25.52 -2.54
CA ALA A 246 -15.48 -26.90 -2.18
C ALA A 246 -15.29 -27.06 -0.67
N ARG A 247 -14.64 -26.12 -0.01
CA ARG A 247 -14.42 -26.13 1.44
C ARG A 247 -15.71 -26.03 2.26
N GLU A 248 -16.70 -25.30 1.77
CA GLU A 248 -18.01 -25.18 2.43
C GLU A 248 -18.84 -26.47 2.31
N LYS A 249 -18.66 -27.22 1.22
CA LYS A 249 -19.42 -28.44 0.92
C LYS A 249 -18.78 -29.69 1.46
N ALA A 250 -17.46 -29.72 1.54
CA ALA A 250 -16.69 -30.92 1.89
C ALA A 250 -16.83 -31.29 3.36
N ILE A 251 -17.01 -32.58 3.60
CA ILE A 251 -17.08 -33.20 4.94
C ILE A 251 -15.74 -33.84 5.29
N SER A 252 -14.97 -34.27 4.31
CA SER A 252 -13.63 -34.88 4.48
C SER A 252 -12.62 -34.26 3.50
N TYR A 253 -11.34 -34.62 3.65
CA TYR A 253 -10.30 -34.18 2.71
C TYR A 253 -10.44 -34.85 1.35
N GLU A 254 -10.82 -36.13 1.31
CA GLU A 254 -11.08 -36.84 0.07
C GLU A 254 -12.27 -36.21 -0.69
N ASP A 255 -13.37 -35.96 0.02
CA ASP A 255 -14.54 -35.28 -0.54
C ASP A 255 -14.20 -33.89 -1.08
N PHE A 256 -13.34 -33.14 -0.38
CA PHE A 256 -12.82 -31.87 -0.88
C PHE A 256 -12.05 -32.00 -2.19
N GLN A 257 -11.22 -33.05 -2.32
CA GLN A 257 -10.47 -33.31 -3.54
C GLN A 257 -11.41 -33.67 -4.70
N ASP A 258 -12.41 -34.50 -4.45
CA ASP A 258 -13.39 -34.94 -5.45
C ASP A 258 -14.21 -33.74 -5.96
N ILE A 259 -14.71 -32.90 -5.06
CA ILE A 259 -15.44 -31.66 -5.42
C ILE A 259 -14.57 -30.73 -6.30
N LEU A 260 -13.28 -30.55 -5.95
CA LEU A 260 -12.37 -29.72 -6.74
C LEU A 260 -12.05 -30.32 -8.11
N GLN A 261 -12.06 -31.65 -8.27
CA GLN A 261 -11.86 -32.32 -9.55
C GLN A 261 -13.08 -32.19 -10.48
N GLU A 262 -14.28 -32.19 -9.90
CA GLU A 262 -15.53 -31.99 -10.65
C GLU A 262 -15.69 -30.56 -11.17
N GLU A 263 -15.16 -29.57 -10.46
CA GLU A 263 -15.10 -28.17 -10.89
C GLU A 263 -14.09 -28.00 -12.03
N LYS A 264 -14.54 -28.08 -13.28
CA LYS A 264 -13.78 -28.16 -14.55
C LYS A 264 -12.66 -27.12 -14.78
N GLY A 265 -12.35 -26.27 -13.80
CA GLY A 265 -11.29 -25.25 -13.89
C GLY A 265 -9.98 -25.59 -13.17
N VAL A 266 -9.95 -26.56 -12.26
CA VAL A 266 -8.81 -26.82 -11.36
C VAL A 266 -7.94 -27.99 -11.83
N CYS A 267 -8.43 -28.86 -12.67
CA CYS A 267 -7.73 -30.06 -13.17
C CYS A 267 -6.45 -29.78 -14.01
N SER A 268 -6.15 -28.54 -14.38
CA SER A 268 -4.94 -28.21 -15.15
C SER A 268 -3.70 -27.92 -14.30
N LEU A 269 -3.81 -27.90 -12.96
CA LEU A 269 -2.71 -27.59 -12.06
C LEU A 269 -1.78 -28.75 -11.73
N GLU A 270 -2.21 -29.99 -11.89
CA GLU A 270 -1.37 -31.17 -11.60
C GLU A 270 -0.19 -31.37 -12.58
N ARG A 271 -0.16 -30.68 -13.72
CA ARG A 271 0.90 -30.85 -14.73
C ARG A 271 2.13 -29.97 -14.55
N ARG A 272 2.27 -29.19 -13.49
CA ARG A 272 3.41 -28.26 -13.30
C ARG A 272 4.13 -28.36 -11.96
N ILE A 273 4.08 -29.48 -11.27
CA ILE A 273 5.03 -29.78 -10.20
C ILE A 273 6.24 -30.41 -10.89
N PRO A 274 7.42 -29.77 -10.93
CA PRO A 274 8.61 -30.45 -11.38
C PRO A 274 8.91 -31.55 -10.36
N THR A 275 8.79 -32.78 -10.78
CA THR A 275 9.38 -33.90 -10.05
C THR A 275 10.87 -33.64 -9.96
N SER A 276 11.35 -33.35 -8.76
CA SER A 276 12.77 -33.32 -8.44
C SER A 276 13.34 -34.71 -8.70
N GLY A 277 13.87 -34.89 -9.92
CA GLY A 277 14.62 -36.07 -10.28
C GLY A 277 15.94 -36.11 -9.52
N ASN A 278 16.12 -37.16 -8.77
CA ASN A 278 17.34 -37.81 -8.33
C ASN A 278 18.68 -37.12 -8.63
N CYS A 279 19.33 -36.64 -7.58
CA CYS A 279 20.79 -36.68 -7.48
C CYS A 279 21.20 -38.08 -7.03
N ILE A 280 21.73 -38.88 -7.93
CA ILE A 280 22.65 -40.00 -7.64
C ILE A 280 23.90 -39.75 -8.50
N GLY A 281 25.07 -39.66 -7.87
CA GLY A 281 26.36 -39.62 -8.52
C GLY A 281 27.33 -38.70 -7.81
#